data_a771bdc773d23972e4e12d85bb072130
#
_entry.id   a771bdc773d23972e4e12d85bb072130
#
_cell.length_a   1.000
_cell.length_b   1.000
_cell.length_c   1.000
_cell.angle_alpha   90.00
_cell.angle_beta   90.00
_cell.angle_gamma   90.00
#
_symmetry.space_group_name_H-M   'P 1'
#
loop_
_entity.id
_entity.type
_entity.pdbx_description
1 polymer ?
#
loop_
_entity_poly.entity_id
_entity_poly.type
_entity_poly.pdbx_seq_one_letter_code
_entity_poly.pdbx_strand_id
1 'polypeptide(L)'
;MTRKENLLVEIYNLRNQISEIKGNTIVNIEEFSQTRKFRDEAASWKEFELKLRIEELKKNLEKAKVEAAQQAAADAFYATEQGQAFKRECEEKRILLGSEYDCAESATLELIESHLQASLGKQWRANRLSTSYVELAVVDAENKPIFGLSVSIYYEKKCWLGGERFQINVGTCGSHDLLPEERGYTMADFYIGIGKLHANTELLETIKDALFYYAERIADIQKEVRELDELVKNPTRA
;
A
#
# COMPACT_ATOMS: atom_id res chain seq x y z
N MET A 1 36.85 24.03 22.25
CA MET A 1 35.65 23.85 21.42
C MET A 1 34.82 25.12 21.42
N THR A 2 34.35 25.52 20.28
CA THR A 2 33.41 26.65 20.12
C THR A 2 32.02 26.24 20.62
N ARG A 3 31.13 27.24 20.79
CA ARG A 3 29.74 26.96 21.20
C ARG A 3 29.00 26.06 20.19
N LYS A 4 29.24 26.24 18.89
CA LYS A 4 28.67 25.39 17.82
C LYS A 4 29.20 23.98 17.86
N GLU A 5 30.50 23.80 18.11
CA GLU A 5 31.08 22.46 18.27
C GLU A 5 30.49 21.71 19.47
N ASN A 6 30.25 22.40 20.60
CA ASN A 6 29.57 21.79 21.75
C ASN A 6 28.14 21.35 21.43
N LEU A 7 27.38 22.16 20.70
CA LEU A 7 26.03 21.78 20.24
C LEU A 7 26.07 20.60 19.28
N LEU A 8 27.06 20.55 18.39
CA LEU A 8 27.20 19.42 17.47
C LEU A 8 27.58 18.12 18.21
N VAL A 9 28.42 18.19 19.24
CA VAL A 9 28.70 17.05 20.11
C VAL A 9 27.43 16.54 20.79
N GLU A 10 26.56 17.44 21.30
CA GLU A 10 25.27 17.05 21.87
C GLU A 10 24.39 16.33 20.87
N ILE A 11 24.34 16.78 19.60
CA ILE A 11 23.62 16.12 18.52
C ILE A 11 24.13 14.69 18.30
N TYR A 12 25.44 14.50 18.23
CA TYR A 12 26.01 13.16 18.02
C TYR A 12 25.81 12.25 19.24
N ASN A 13 25.87 12.77 20.46
CA ASN A 13 25.54 12.04 21.69
C ASN A 13 24.09 11.55 21.65
N LEU A 14 23.12 12.40 21.31
CA LEU A 14 21.71 12.02 21.19
C LEU A 14 21.50 10.99 20.08
N ARG A 15 22.14 11.15 18.95
CA ARG A 15 22.09 10.17 17.84
C ARG A 15 22.65 8.82 18.28
N ASN A 16 23.75 8.78 19.01
CA ASN A 16 24.34 7.55 19.52
C ASN A 16 23.41 6.86 20.49
N GLN A 17 22.80 7.59 21.43
CA GLN A 17 21.81 7.00 22.36
C GLN A 17 20.62 6.39 21.64
N ILE A 18 20.11 7.05 20.60
CA ILE A 18 19.02 6.51 19.76
C ILE A 18 19.50 5.27 18.99
N SER A 19 20.72 5.30 18.46
CA SER A 19 21.32 4.17 17.73
C SER A 19 21.56 2.96 18.64
N GLU A 20 22.00 3.19 19.85
CA GLU A 20 22.20 2.14 20.87
C GLU A 20 20.88 1.44 21.21
N ILE A 21 19.82 2.22 21.48
CA ILE A 21 18.46 1.68 21.72
C ILE A 21 17.97 0.83 20.53
N LYS A 22 18.30 1.24 19.30
CA LYS A 22 17.89 0.55 18.06
C LYS A 22 18.85 -0.56 17.62
N GLY A 23 19.93 -0.83 18.37
CA GLY A 23 20.95 -1.81 18.00
C GLY A 23 21.78 -1.42 16.77
N ASN A 24 21.88 -0.11 16.44
CA ASN A 24 22.63 0.39 15.30
C ASN A 24 24.08 0.78 15.70
N THR A 25 24.94 0.97 14.70
CA THR A 25 26.31 1.42 14.91
C THR A 25 26.36 2.83 15.50
N ILE A 26 27.20 3.04 16.51
CA ILE A 26 27.46 4.32 17.16
C ILE A 26 28.73 4.96 16.62
N VAL A 27 28.81 6.29 16.68
CA VAL A 27 29.97 7.06 16.27
C VAL A 27 30.88 7.33 17.47
N ASN A 28 32.18 7.06 17.36
CA ASN A 28 33.14 7.49 18.37
C ASN A 28 33.32 9.01 18.30
N ILE A 29 32.63 9.72 19.20
CA ILE A 29 32.57 11.18 19.21
C ILE A 29 33.91 11.78 19.59
N GLU A 30 34.71 11.13 20.47
CA GLU A 30 36.02 11.62 20.89
C GLU A 30 36.97 11.70 19.71
N GLU A 31 37.06 10.66 18.89
CA GLU A 31 37.85 10.65 17.68
C GLU A 31 37.28 11.60 16.62
N PHE A 32 35.96 11.55 16.39
CA PHE A 32 35.31 12.34 15.36
C PHE A 32 35.44 13.84 15.63
N SER A 33 35.31 14.30 16.89
CA SER A 33 35.42 15.72 17.28
C SER A 33 36.77 16.32 17.02
N GLN A 34 37.84 15.51 16.89
CA GLN A 34 39.20 15.94 16.57
C GLN A 34 39.39 16.12 15.07
N THR A 35 38.48 15.66 14.24
CA THR A 35 38.62 15.71 12.78
C THR A 35 38.33 17.11 12.20
N ARG A 36 38.95 17.40 11.04
CA ARG A 36 38.62 18.60 10.25
C ARG A 36 37.15 18.57 9.83
N LYS A 37 36.65 17.38 9.44
CA LYS A 37 35.25 17.18 9.01
C LYS A 37 34.25 17.66 10.06
N PHE A 38 34.47 17.34 11.34
CA PHE A 38 33.63 17.80 12.43
C PHE A 38 33.60 19.34 12.54
N ARG A 39 34.78 19.98 12.43
CA ARG A 39 34.90 21.45 12.49
C ARG A 39 34.22 22.13 11.31
N ASP A 40 34.39 21.59 10.12
CA ASP A 40 33.76 22.11 8.91
C ASP A 40 32.23 21.95 9.00
N GLU A 41 31.73 20.82 9.54
CA GLU A 41 30.30 20.59 9.80
C GLU A 41 29.76 21.61 10.82
N ALA A 42 30.42 21.80 11.96
CA ALA A 42 30.00 22.77 12.96
C ALA A 42 30.00 24.22 12.40
N ALA A 43 30.95 24.56 11.54
CA ALA A 43 31.01 25.88 10.91
C ALA A 43 29.85 26.12 9.93
N SER A 44 29.40 25.09 9.24
CA SER A 44 28.34 25.17 8.21
C SER A 44 26.95 25.46 8.78
N TRP A 45 26.67 25.08 10.05
CA TRP A 45 25.38 25.26 10.69
C TRP A 45 25.21 26.62 11.35
N LYS A 46 23.97 27.14 11.39
CA LYS A 46 23.61 28.24 12.26
C LYS A 46 23.31 27.72 13.67
N GLU A 47 23.61 28.49 14.69
CA GLU A 47 23.44 28.08 16.08
C GLU A 47 21.97 27.71 16.43
N PHE A 48 21.01 28.46 15.87
CA PHE A 48 19.59 28.16 16.10
C PHE A 48 19.14 26.86 15.45
N GLU A 49 19.72 26.50 14.27
CA GLU A 49 19.41 25.23 13.58
C GLU A 49 19.92 24.05 14.40
N LEU A 50 21.13 24.15 14.98
CA LEU A 50 21.66 23.12 15.88
C LEU A 50 20.76 22.94 17.11
N LYS A 51 20.26 24.03 17.70
CA LYS A 51 19.33 23.95 18.84
C LYS A 51 18.00 23.28 18.45
N LEU A 52 17.42 23.66 17.33
CA LEU A 52 16.20 23.01 16.83
C LEU A 52 16.42 21.50 16.62
N ARG A 53 17.57 21.13 16.07
CA ARG A 53 17.92 19.73 15.86
C ARG A 53 18.07 18.95 17.17
N ILE A 54 18.64 19.57 18.19
CA ILE A 54 18.75 18.98 19.53
C ILE A 54 17.36 18.70 20.11
N GLU A 55 16.45 19.67 20.04
CA GLU A 55 15.08 19.48 20.55
C GLU A 55 14.32 18.38 19.80
N GLU A 56 14.49 18.30 18.49
CA GLU A 56 13.93 17.20 17.69
C GLU A 56 14.52 15.85 18.11
N LEU A 57 15.83 15.76 18.28
CA LEU A 57 16.50 14.52 18.68
C LEU A 57 16.12 14.10 20.11
N LYS A 58 15.93 15.05 21.05
CA LYS A 58 15.41 14.74 22.38
C LYS A 58 14.02 14.09 22.33
N LYS A 59 13.11 14.63 21.48
CA LYS A 59 11.79 14.02 21.26
C LYS A 59 11.91 12.62 20.67
N ASN A 60 12.80 12.44 19.69
CA ASN A 60 13.03 11.15 19.06
C ASN A 60 13.64 10.12 20.03
N LEU A 61 14.51 10.56 20.93
CA LEU A 61 15.09 9.71 21.99
C LEU A 61 14.01 9.22 22.96
N GLU A 62 13.14 10.12 23.45
CA GLU A 62 12.04 9.71 24.31
C GLU A 62 11.07 8.76 23.60
N LYS A 63 10.77 9.02 22.33
CA LYS A 63 9.98 8.09 21.51
C LYS A 63 10.65 6.72 21.40
N ALA A 64 11.95 6.67 21.12
CA ALA A 64 12.70 5.42 21.02
C ALA A 64 12.73 4.63 22.34
N LYS A 65 12.86 5.32 23.49
CA LYS A 65 12.78 4.67 24.81
C LYS A 65 11.41 4.06 25.07
N VAL A 66 10.33 4.77 24.73
CA VAL A 66 8.95 4.26 24.87
C VAL A 66 8.74 3.04 23.98
N GLU A 67 9.15 3.10 22.73
CA GLU A 67 9.06 1.98 21.78
C GLU A 67 9.85 0.76 22.28
N ALA A 68 11.07 0.96 22.78
CA ALA A 68 11.89 -0.12 23.34
C ALA A 68 11.25 -0.76 24.59
N ALA A 69 10.68 0.06 25.48
CA ALA A 69 9.97 -0.43 26.65
C ALA A 69 8.71 -1.23 26.28
N GLN A 70 7.96 -0.77 25.28
CA GLN A 70 6.80 -1.49 24.74
C GLN A 70 7.21 -2.82 24.10
N GLN A 71 8.29 -2.83 23.33
CA GLN A 71 8.81 -4.06 22.72
C GLN A 71 9.25 -5.05 23.80
N ALA A 72 9.98 -4.61 24.83
CA ALA A 72 10.41 -5.47 25.93
C ALA A 72 9.22 -6.07 26.70
N ALA A 73 8.17 -5.28 26.92
CA ALA A 73 6.93 -5.76 27.54
C ALA A 73 6.20 -6.78 26.65
N ALA A 74 6.14 -6.56 25.34
CA ALA A 74 5.57 -7.49 24.37
C ALA A 74 6.38 -8.80 24.34
N ASP A 75 7.70 -8.73 24.30
CA ASP A 75 8.59 -9.90 24.30
C ASP A 75 8.41 -10.73 25.59
N ALA A 76 8.32 -10.07 26.74
CA ALA A 76 8.04 -10.73 28.01
C ALA A 76 6.66 -11.41 28.03
N PHE A 77 5.64 -10.78 27.48
CA PHE A 77 4.31 -11.39 27.35
C PHE A 77 4.34 -12.61 26.42
N TYR A 78 4.98 -12.49 25.25
CA TYR A 78 5.05 -13.59 24.29
C TYR A 78 5.95 -14.75 24.75
N ALA A 79 6.76 -14.58 25.78
CA ALA A 79 7.49 -15.67 26.42
C ALA A 79 6.58 -16.56 27.30
N THR A 80 5.35 -16.12 27.61
CA THR A 80 4.37 -16.89 28.41
C THR A 80 3.49 -17.81 27.55
N GLU A 81 2.90 -18.85 28.17
CA GLU A 81 1.91 -19.70 27.48
C GLU A 81 0.71 -18.90 26.95
N GLN A 82 0.23 -17.94 27.76
CA GLN A 82 -0.88 -17.06 27.38
C GLN A 82 -0.52 -16.21 26.16
N GLY A 83 0.70 -15.65 26.13
CA GLY A 83 1.18 -14.85 25.00
C GLY A 83 1.34 -15.70 23.73
N GLN A 84 1.77 -16.95 23.86
CA GLN A 84 1.85 -17.89 22.72
C GLN A 84 0.45 -18.28 22.20
N ALA A 85 -0.53 -18.45 23.07
CA ALA A 85 -1.91 -18.71 22.67
C ALA A 85 -2.51 -17.49 21.94
N PHE A 86 -2.33 -16.29 22.48
CA PHE A 86 -2.75 -15.05 21.87
C PHE A 86 -2.12 -14.82 20.49
N LYS A 87 -0.82 -15.10 20.36
CA LYS A 87 -0.13 -14.99 19.06
C LYS A 87 -0.74 -15.91 18.00
N ARG A 88 -1.06 -17.15 18.37
CA ARG A 88 -1.73 -18.12 17.47
C ARG A 88 -3.12 -17.61 17.06
N GLU A 89 -3.91 -17.12 17.99
CA GLU A 89 -5.24 -16.57 17.70
C GLU A 89 -5.17 -15.39 16.74
N CYS A 90 -4.21 -14.48 16.95
CA CYS A 90 -3.97 -13.36 16.04
C CYS A 90 -3.56 -13.83 14.63
N GLU A 91 -2.74 -14.86 14.52
CA GLU A 91 -2.33 -15.43 13.23
C GLU A 91 -3.49 -16.13 12.52
N GLU A 92 -4.30 -16.90 13.23
CA GLU A 92 -5.53 -17.51 12.69
C GLU A 92 -6.49 -16.44 12.16
N LYS A 93 -6.70 -15.36 12.94
CA LYS A 93 -7.53 -14.24 12.49
C LYS A 93 -6.96 -13.56 11.25
N ARG A 94 -5.64 -13.39 11.16
CA ARG A 94 -4.97 -12.83 9.97
C ARG A 94 -5.18 -13.68 8.73
N ILE A 95 -5.09 -15.01 8.87
CA ILE A 95 -5.35 -15.95 7.78
C ILE A 95 -6.82 -15.84 7.32
N LEU A 96 -7.77 -15.76 8.25
CA LEU A 96 -9.19 -15.56 7.92
C LEU A 96 -9.44 -14.26 7.15
N LEU A 97 -8.86 -13.14 7.60
CA LEU A 97 -8.97 -11.84 6.92
C LEU A 97 -8.35 -11.88 5.51
N GLY A 98 -7.23 -12.60 5.34
CA GLY A 98 -6.65 -12.84 4.01
C GLY A 98 -7.58 -13.62 3.10
N SER A 99 -8.19 -14.69 3.60
CA SER A 99 -9.19 -15.47 2.85
C SER A 99 -10.44 -14.65 2.49
N GLU A 100 -10.91 -13.78 3.39
CA GLU A 100 -12.03 -12.87 3.10
C GLU A 100 -11.69 -11.86 2.02
N TYR A 101 -10.44 -11.38 1.99
CA TYR A 101 -9.95 -10.50 0.93
C TYR A 101 -10.03 -11.20 -0.43
N ASP A 102 -9.46 -12.42 -0.54
CA ASP A 102 -9.45 -13.21 -1.79
C ASP A 102 -10.87 -13.57 -2.23
N CYS A 103 -11.76 -13.91 -1.30
CA CYS A 103 -13.17 -14.18 -1.59
C CYS A 103 -13.89 -12.93 -2.11
N ALA A 104 -13.66 -11.76 -1.52
CA ALA A 104 -14.27 -10.51 -1.97
C ALA A 104 -13.81 -10.13 -3.38
N GLU A 105 -12.51 -10.30 -3.68
CA GLU A 105 -11.96 -10.08 -5.01
C GLU A 105 -12.57 -11.01 -6.04
N SER A 106 -12.56 -12.33 -5.78
CA SER A 106 -13.10 -13.34 -6.71
C SER A 106 -14.58 -13.12 -6.98
N ALA A 107 -15.40 -12.92 -5.93
CA ALA A 107 -16.83 -12.70 -6.09
C ALA A 107 -17.15 -11.43 -6.90
N THR A 108 -16.37 -10.36 -6.71
CA THR A 108 -16.55 -9.11 -7.45
C THR A 108 -16.15 -9.27 -8.92
N LEU A 109 -15.03 -9.95 -9.19
CA LEU A 109 -14.62 -10.27 -10.58
C LEU A 109 -15.66 -11.13 -11.28
N GLU A 110 -16.17 -12.18 -10.66
CA GLU A 110 -17.20 -13.06 -11.21
C GLU A 110 -18.51 -12.31 -11.51
N LEU A 111 -18.92 -11.41 -10.61
CA LEU A 111 -20.10 -10.57 -10.81
C LEU A 111 -19.92 -9.67 -12.03
N ILE A 112 -18.82 -8.94 -12.11
CA ILE A 112 -18.53 -8.05 -13.24
C ILE A 112 -18.42 -8.87 -14.53
N GLU A 113 -17.72 -10.00 -14.52
CA GLU A 113 -17.54 -10.85 -15.68
C GLU A 113 -18.86 -11.40 -16.21
N SER A 114 -19.77 -11.85 -15.34
CA SER A 114 -21.07 -12.37 -15.76
C SER A 114 -21.88 -11.32 -16.54
N HIS A 115 -21.89 -10.08 -16.07
CA HIS A 115 -22.58 -8.96 -16.73
C HIS A 115 -21.90 -8.51 -18.03
N LEU A 116 -20.56 -8.51 -18.05
CA LEU A 116 -19.80 -8.26 -19.26
C LEU A 116 -20.10 -9.26 -20.38
N GLN A 117 -20.07 -10.56 -20.04
CA GLN A 117 -20.31 -11.61 -21.00
C GLN A 117 -21.74 -11.59 -21.54
N ALA A 118 -22.71 -11.26 -20.68
CA ALA A 118 -24.11 -11.09 -21.11
C ALA A 118 -24.29 -9.90 -22.07
N SER A 119 -23.55 -8.81 -21.84
CA SER A 119 -23.72 -7.56 -22.59
C SER A 119 -22.80 -7.45 -23.81
N LEU A 120 -21.55 -7.91 -23.71
CA LEU A 120 -20.51 -7.71 -24.73
C LEU A 120 -20.08 -9.02 -25.41
N GLY A 121 -20.39 -10.15 -24.83
CA GLY A 121 -20.04 -11.48 -25.36
C GLY A 121 -18.97 -12.20 -24.56
N LYS A 122 -18.88 -13.51 -24.79
CA LYS A 122 -18.02 -14.44 -24.02
C LYS A 122 -16.51 -14.17 -24.08
N GLN A 123 -16.05 -13.34 -24.99
CA GLN A 123 -14.64 -12.97 -25.13
C GLN A 123 -14.21 -11.87 -24.15
N TRP A 124 -15.16 -11.19 -23.50
CA TRP A 124 -14.85 -10.18 -22.50
C TRP A 124 -14.70 -10.79 -21.12
N ARG A 125 -13.61 -10.47 -20.44
CA ARG A 125 -13.25 -10.94 -19.09
C ARG A 125 -12.92 -9.79 -18.17
N ALA A 126 -13.25 -9.95 -16.88
CA ALA A 126 -12.66 -9.14 -15.83
C ALA A 126 -11.31 -9.75 -15.46
N ASN A 127 -10.21 -9.02 -15.73
CA ASN A 127 -8.85 -9.52 -15.65
C ASN A 127 -8.16 -9.17 -14.32
N ARG A 128 -8.39 -7.96 -13.85
CA ARG A 128 -7.73 -7.44 -12.65
C ARG A 128 -8.63 -6.46 -11.92
N LEU A 129 -8.64 -6.58 -10.59
CA LEU A 129 -9.43 -5.71 -9.71
C LEU A 129 -8.51 -4.94 -8.76
N SER A 130 -8.91 -3.71 -8.47
CA SER A 130 -8.33 -2.86 -7.45
C SER A 130 -9.47 -2.10 -6.77
N THR A 131 -9.22 -1.49 -5.63
CA THR A 131 -10.20 -0.66 -4.92
C THR A 131 -10.67 0.58 -5.69
N SER A 132 -10.04 0.92 -6.80
CA SER A 132 -10.36 2.09 -7.61
C SER A 132 -10.57 1.78 -9.10
N TYR A 133 -10.31 0.55 -9.55
CA TYR A 133 -10.50 0.20 -10.95
C TYR A 133 -10.70 -1.29 -11.17
N VAL A 134 -11.32 -1.64 -12.30
CA VAL A 134 -11.29 -2.97 -12.89
C VAL A 134 -10.68 -2.89 -14.29
N GLU A 135 -9.80 -3.83 -14.59
CA GLU A 135 -9.27 -4.03 -15.94
C GLU A 135 -10.06 -5.14 -16.62
N LEU A 136 -10.58 -4.81 -17.80
CA LEU A 136 -11.28 -5.75 -18.68
C LEU A 136 -10.34 -6.14 -19.79
N ALA A 137 -10.26 -7.42 -20.07
CA ALA A 137 -9.49 -7.96 -21.17
C ALA A 137 -10.39 -8.66 -22.21
N VAL A 138 -9.98 -8.65 -23.46
CA VAL A 138 -10.54 -9.52 -24.49
C VAL A 138 -9.69 -10.76 -24.57
N VAL A 139 -10.31 -11.93 -24.62
CA VAL A 139 -9.65 -13.22 -24.68
C VAL A 139 -9.95 -13.94 -26.01
N ASP A 140 -9.04 -14.78 -26.45
CA ASP A 140 -9.21 -15.66 -27.60
C ASP A 140 -10.07 -16.90 -27.28
N ALA A 141 -10.23 -17.79 -28.24
CA ALA A 141 -11.00 -19.02 -28.08
C ALA A 141 -10.42 -19.97 -27.02
N GLU A 142 -9.14 -19.81 -26.67
CA GLU A 142 -8.42 -20.59 -25.66
C GLU A 142 -8.42 -19.90 -24.28
N ASN A 143 -9.20 -18.83 -24.08
CA ASN A 143 -9.24 -17.98 -22.87
C ASN A 143 -7.92 -17.26 -22.56
N LYS A 144 -7.06 -17.05 -23.54
CA LYS A 144 -5.83 -16.27 -23.35
C LYS A 144 -6.08 -14.81 -23.68
N PRO A 145 -5.63 -13.86 -22.86
CA PRO A 145 -5.77 -12.44 -23.15
C PRO A 145 -5.11 -12.10 -24.49
N ILE A 146 -5.83 -11.36 -25.33
CA ILE A 146 -5.28 -10.80 -26.58
C ILE A 146 -4.50 -9.56 -26.16
N PHE A 147 -3.18 -9.64 -26.30
CA PHE A 147 -2.28 -8.58 -25.88
C PHE A 147 -2.65 -7.23 -26.49
N GLY A 148 -2.73 -6.20 -25.64
CA GLY A 148 -3.02 -4.84 -26.06
C GLY A 148 -4.49 -4.48 -26.23
N LEU A 149 -5.42 -5.41 -26.00
CA LEU A 149 -6.85 -5.14 -26.01
C LEU A 149 -7.40 -5.17 -24.58
N SER A 150 -7.25 -4.06 -23.86
CA SER A 150 -7.77 -3.92 -22.51
C SER A 150 -8.52 -2.60 -22.30
N VAL A 151 -9.43 -2.60 -21.33
CA VAL A 151 -10.20 -1.43 -20.91
C VAL A 151 -10.10 -1.32 -19.41
N SER A 152 -9.64 -0.19 -18.91
CA SER A 152 -9.64 0.07 -17.47
C SER A 152 -10.80 1.00 -17.12
N ILE A 153 -11.66 0.55 -16.21
CA ILE A 153 -12.77 1.34 -15.69
C ILE A 153 -12.39 1.79 -14.29
N TYR A 154 -12.25 3.09 -14.09
CA TYR A 154 -11.90 3.71 -12.82
C TYR A 154 -13.13 4.26 -12.14
N TYR A 155 -13.22 4.04 -10.82
CA TYR A 155 -14.21 4.67 -9.95
C TYR A 155 -13.54 5.22 -8.68
N GLU A 156 -13.83 6.47 -8.37
CA GLU A 156 -13.35 7.14 -7.16
C GLU A 156 -14.50 7.93 -6.52
N LYS A 157 -14.91 7.52 -5.31
CA LYS A 157 -16.04 8.13 -4.59
C LYS A 157 -15.76 9.56 -4.14
N LYS A 158 -14.50 9.88 -3.83
CA LYS A 158 -14.06 11.22 -3.40
C LYS A 158 -12.80 11.59 -4.15
N CYS A 159 -12.90 12.29 -5.25
CA CYS A 159 -11.72 12.84 -5.87
C CYS A 159 -11.34 14.19 -5.20
N TRP A 160 -10.10 14.61 -5.39
CA TRP A 160 -9.58 15.87 -4.81
C TRP A 160 -10.31 17.13 -5.29
N LEU A 161 -11.03 17.06 -6.40
CA LEU A 161 -11.90 18.13 -6.92
C LEU A 161 -13.31 18.12 -6.31
N GLY A 162 -13.62 17.13 -5.46
CA GLY A 162 -14.95 16.90 -4.89
C GLY A 162 -15.89 16.13 -5.84
N GLY A 163 -16.66 15.20 -5.27
CA GLY A 163 -17.60 14.34 -6.00
C GLY A 163 -17.03 13.01 -6.46
N GLU A 164 -17.81 12.28 -7.23
CA GLU A 164 -17.47 10.98 -7.78
C GLU A 164 -16.77 11.15 -9.14
N ARG A 165 -15.77 10.28 -9.38
CA ARG A 165 -15.10 10.19 -10.68
C ARG A 165 -15.31 8.80 -11.24
N PHE A 166 -15.86 8.72 -12.43
CA PHE A 166 -15.98 7.49 -13.21
C PHE A 166 -15.38 7.71 -14.59
N GLN A 167 -14.42 6.88 -14.98
CA GLN A 167 -13.67 7.06 -16.22
C GLN A 167 -13.36 5.71 -16.86
N ILE A 168 -13.58 5.63 -18.17
CA ILE A 168 -13.22 4.47 -18.98
C ILE A 168 -11.99 4.84 -19.81
N ASN A 169 -10.90 4.11 -19.60
CA ASN A 169 -9.68 4.26 -20.38
C ASN A 169 -9.48 3.03 -21.26
N VAL A 170 -9.34 3.26 -22.54
CA VAL A 170 -9.09 2.19 -23.52
C VAL A 170 -7.59 2.05 -23.70
N GLY A 171 -7.05 0.88 -23.36
CA GLY A 171 -5.67 0.51 -23.61
C GLY A 171 -5.57 -0.22 -24.96
N THR A 172 -4.96 0.45 -25.94
CA THR A 172 -4.52 -0.19 -27.16
C THR A 172 -2.99 -0.17 -27.16
N CYS A 173 -2.38 -1.17 -26.54
CA CYS A 173 -0.93 -1.32 -26.59
C CYS A 173 -0.58 -2.36 -27.63
N GLY A 174 0.13 -1.98 -28.67
CA GLY A 174 0.75 -2.95 -29.54
C GLY A 174 1.05 -2.39 -30.91
N SER A 175 2.20 -2.77 -31.45
CA SER A 175 2.45 -2.74 -32.88
C SER A 175 1.37 -3.58 -33.57
N HIS A 176 0.99 -3.19 -34.76
CA HIS A 176 0.00 -3.90 -35.60
C HIS A 176 0.31 -5.39 -35.83
N ASP A 177 1.52 -5.83 -35.48
CA ASP A 177 2.02 -7.21 -35.57
C ASP A 177 1.47 -8.15 -34.49
N LEU A 178 0.73 -7.63 -33.47
CA LEU A 178 0.31 -8.40 -32.31
C LEU A 178 -1.14 -8.86 -32.32
N LEU A 179 -1.90 -8.55 -33.38
CA LEU A 179 -3.25 -9.06 -33.57
C LEU A 179 -3.27 -9.99 -34.79
N PRO A 180 -2.84 -11.25 -34.64
CA PRO A 180 -3.01 -12.20 -35.75
C PRO A 180 -4.52 -12.36 -35.99
N GLU A 181 -4.96 -12.12 -37.23
CA GLU A 181 -6.33 -12.42 -37.66
C GLU A 181 -6.75 -13.87 -37.33
N GLU A 182 -5.78 -14.76 -37.14
CA GLU A 182 -5.92 -16.13 -36.67
C GLU A 182 -6.56 -16.30 -35.30
N ARG A 183 -6.63 -15.24 -34.46
CA ARG A 183 -7.25 -15.30 -33.10
C ARG A 183 -8.74 -15.01 -33.11
N GLY A 184 -9.34 -14.74 -34.26
CA GLY A 184 -10.79 -14.60 -34.40
C GLY A 184 -11.40 -13.34 -33.76
N TYR A 185 -10.57 -12.33 -33.44
CA TYR A 185 -11.06 -11.07 -32.87
C TYR A 185 -10.28 -9.90 -33.48
N THR A 186 -11.01 -8.99 -34.14
CA THR A 186 -10.39 -7.87 -34.86
C THR A 186 -10.42 -6.57 -34.03
N MET A 187 -9.59 -5.59 -34.42
CA MET A 187 -9.68 -4.23 -33.84
C MET A 187 -11.05 -3.62 -34.03
N ALA A 188 -11.73 -3.91 -35.16
CA ALA A 188 -13.08 -3.43 -35.41
C ALA A 188 -14.09 -3.98 -34.38
N ASP A 189 -14.02 -5.29 -34.08
CA ASP A 189 -14.86 -5.93 -33.06
C ASP A 189 -14.59 -5.35 -31.66
N PHE A 190 -13.32 -5.06 -31.36
CA PHE A 190 -12.93 -4.41 -30.11
C PHE A 190 -13.58 -3.02 -29.96
N TYR A 191 -13.49 -2.16 -30.97
CA TYR A 191 -14.11 -0.84 -30.92
C TYR A 191 -15.65 -0.89 -30.91
N ILE A 192 -16.26 -1.89 -31.56
CA ILE A 192 -17.70 -2.15 -31.45
C ILE A 192 -18.05 -2.53 -30.00
N GLY A 193 -17.26 -3.38 -29.36
CA GLY A 193 -17.42 -3.74 -27.96
C GLY A 193 -17.29 -2.54 -27.02
N ILE A 194 -16.31 -1.66 -27.24
CA ILE A 194 -16.16 -0.40 -26.54
C ILE A 194 -17.41 0.50 -26.68
N GLY A 195 -17.90 0.63 -27.92
CA GLY A 195 -19.12 1.37 -28.19
C GLY A 195 -20.35 0.83 -27.45
N LYS A 196 -20.49 -0.50 -27.41
CA LYS A 196 -21.55 -1.18 -26.62
C LYS A 196 -21.37 -0.93 -25.12
N LEU A 197 -20.14 -1.01 -24.60
CA LEU A 197 -19.83 -0.72 -23.20
C LEU A 197 -20.26 0.70 -22.82
N HIS A 198 -19.86 1.69 -23.61
CA HIS A 198 -20.23 3.09 -23.37
C HIS A 198 -21.74 3.36 -23.46
N ALA A 199 -22.45 2.65 -24.33
CA ALA A 199 -23.90 2.81 -24.52
C ALA A 199 -24.72 2.06 -23.44
N ASN A 200 -24.12 1.12 -22.71
CA ASN A 200 -24.84 0.30 -21.72
C ASN A 200 -24.70 0.89 -20.31
N THR A 201 -25.57 1.84 -19.99
CA THR A 201 -25.59 2.52 -18.69
C THR A 201 -25.85 1.56 -17.52
N GLU A 202 -26.68 0.53 -17.71
CA GLU A 202 -26.97 -0.47 -16.68
C GLU A 202 -25.73 -1.27 -16.32
N LEU A 203 -24.97 -1.73 -17.33
CA LEU A 203 -23.68 -2.43 -17.12
C LEU A 203 -22.68 -1.52 -16.40
N LEU A 204 -22.57 -0.25 -16.79
CA LEU A 204 -21.64 0.68 -16.17
C LEU A 204 -22.02 0.99 -14.71
N GLU A 205 -23.29 1.14 -14.40
CA GLU A 205 -23.74 1.29 -13.00
C GLU A 205 -23.48 0.01 -12.19
N THR A 206 -23.72 -1.19 -12.76
CA THR A 206 -23.39 -2.46 -12.09
C THR A 206 -21.90 -2.54 -11.78
N ILE A 207 -21.01 -2.20 -12.72
CA ILE A 207 -19.56 -2.20 -12.50
C ILE A 207 -19.18 -1.16 -11.44
N LYS A 208 -19.75 0.03 -11.49
CA LYS A 208 -19.53 1.09 -10.50
C LYS A 208 -19.92 0.64 -9.10
N ASP A 209 -21.10 0.06 -8.94
CA ASP A 209 -21.59 -0.43 -7.66
C ASP A 209 -20.72 -1.58 -7.14
N ALA A 210 -20.33 -2.51 -8.00
CA ALA A 210 -19.43 -3.61 -7.64
C ALA A 210 -18.07 -3.09 -7.15
N LEU A 211 -17.47 -2.11 -7.84
CA LEU A 211 -16.22 -1.47 -7.43
C LEU A 211 -16.38 -0.74 -6.09
N PHE A 212 -17.50 -0.05 -5.89
CA PHE A 212 -17.79 0.66 -4.65
C PHE A 212 -17.88 -0.31 -3.46
N TYR A 213 -18.69 -1.36 -3.56
CA TYR A 213 -18.84 -2.36 -2.49
C TYR A 213 -17.53 -3.10 -2.21
N TYR A 214 -16.77 -3.44 -3.26
CA TYR A 214 -15.45 -4.01 -3.09
C TYR A 214 -14.52 -3.08 -2.31
N ALA A 215 -14.44 -1.81 -2.70
CA ALA A 215 -13.60 -0.82 -2.02
C ALA A 215 -13.96 -0.65 -0.54
N GLU A 216 -15.26 -0.60 -0.20
CA GLU A 216 -15.72 -0.54 1.19
C GLU A 216 -15.33 -1.82 1.96
N ARG A 217 -15.56 -3.00 1.39
CA ARG A 217 -15.20 -4.26 2.05
C ARG A 217 -13.70 -4.37 2.29
N ILE A 218 -12.88 -4.00 1.32
CA ILE A 218 -11.41 -4.01 1.47
C ILE A 218 -10.96 -2.99 2.53
N ALA A 219 -11.59 -1.82 2.60
CA ALA A 219 -11.28 -0.83 3.63
C ALA A 219 -11.58 -1.35 5.05
N ASP A 220 -12.68 -2.08 5.22
CA ASP A 220 -13.04 -2.72 6.50
C ASP A 220 -12.03 -3.80 6.88
N ILE A 221 -11.70 -4.71 5.96
CA ILE A 221 -10.68 -5.76 6.19
C ILE A 221 -9.32 -5.12 6.55
N GLN A 222 -8.88 -4.10 5.82
CA GLN A 222 -7.64 -3.39 6.10
C GLN A 222 -7.66 -2.68 7.46
N LYS A 223 -8.82 -2.21 7.90
CA LYS A 223 -8.98 -1.63 9.23
C LYS A 223 -8.80 -2.71 10.31
N GLU A 224 -9.46 -3.86 10.17
CA GLU A 224 -9.31 -4.98 11.10
C GLU A 224 -7.88 -5.50 11.16
N VAL A 225 -7.18 -5.60 10.01
CA VAL A 225 -5.76 -5.98 9.97
C VAL A 225 -4.90 -4.99 10.75
N ARG A 226 -5.13 -3.67 10.58
CA ARG A 226 -4.39 -2.65 11.35
C ARG A 226 -4.65 -2.75 12.85
N GLU A 227 -5.91 -2.95 13.25
CA GLU A 227 -6.27 -3.15 14.65
C GLU A 227 -5.58 -4.38 15.24
N LEU A 228 -5.55 -5.48 14.49
CA LEU A 228 -4.85 -6.70 14.87
C LEU A 228 -3.35 -6.48 15.00
N ASP A 229 -2.72 -5.76 14.05
CA ASP A 229 -1.30 -5.42 14.10
C ASP A 229 -0.95 -4.56 15.32
N GLU A 230 -1.82 -3.63 15.70
CA GLU A 230 -1.64 -2.81 16.91
C GLU A 230 -1.80 -3.63 18.20
N LEU A 231 -2.73 -4.59 18.23
CA LEU A 231 -2.87 -5.53 19.36
C LEU A 231 -1.63 -6.41 19.50
N VAL A 232 -1.09 -6.92 18.39
CA VAL A 232 0.15 -7.73 18.40
C VAL A 232 1.34 -6.92 18.89
N LYS A 233 1.45 -5.63 18.53
CA LYS A 233 2.53 -4.75 19.03
C LYS A 233 2.38 -4.41 20.50
N ASN A 234 1.14 -4.32 21.01
CA ASN A 234 0.84 -3.88 22.37
C ASN A 234 -0.12 -4.86 23.06
N PRO A 235 0.29 -6.12 23.30
CA PRO A 235 -0.60 -7.18 23.79
C PRO A 235 -1.15 -6.92 25.20
N THR A 236 -0.57 -5.97 25.95
CA THR A 236 -1.02 -5.58 27.29
C THR A 236 -2.24 -4.63 27.26
N ARG A 237 -2.72 -4.25 26.06
CA ARG A 237 -3.94 -3.44 25.88
C ARG A 237 -5.18 -4.26 25.52
N ALA A 238 -5.02 -5.56 25.30
CA ALA A 238 -6.08 -6.54 25.11
C ALA A 238 -6.52 -7.08 26.47
#